data_3a971e1ee61fb71968a6b0175f597557
#
_entry.id   3a971e1ee61fb71968a6b0175f597557
#
_cell.length_a   1.000
_cell.length_b   1.000
_cell.length_c   1.000
_cell.angle_alpha   90.00
_cell.angle_beta   90.00
_cell.angle_gamma   90.00
#
_symmetry.space_group_name_H-M   'P 1'
#
loop_
_entity.id
_entity.type
_entity.pdbx_description
1 polymer ?
#
loop_
_entity_poly.entity_id
_entity_poly.type
_entity_poly.pdbx_seq_one_letter_code
_entity_poly.pdbx_strand_id
1 'polypeptide(L)'
;MIGKVAAVLLSGLLVACVQAPPPPAPPPAAAAPGPLAEAVREERIVDIRGAGCEAFLGLDQDDRIMAAMFYVGYQASRFGSRTINVGRIPSIARLALSYCQDHPGRPVAEAFAQGYRQGR
;
A
#
# COMPACT_ATOMS: atom_id res chain seq x y z
N MET A 1 31.55 -64.32 43.59
CA MET A 1 31.55 -64.87 42.22
C MET A 1 31.33 -63.73 41.25
N ILE A 2 32.26 -63.58 40.39
CA ILE A 2 32.55 -62.41 39.56
C ILE A 2 31.74 -62.53 38.27
N GLY A 3 30.94 -61.51 37.95
CA GLY A 3 30.28 -61.35 36.64
C GLY A 3 30.67 -60.04 35.99
N LYS A 4 31.65 -60.13 35.10
CA LYS A 4 32.03 -58.97 34.23
C LYS A 4 31.01 -58.79 33.12
N VAL A 5 30.39 -57.69 33.06
CA VAL A 5 29.57 -57.26 31.89
C VAL A 5 30.35 -56.18 31.09
N ALA A 6 30.75 -56.55 29.89
CA ALA A 6 31.45 -55.67 28.94
C ALA A 6 30.47 -54.70 28.28
N ALA A 7 30.71 -53.47 28.50
CA ALA A 7 29.97 -52.38 27.78
C ALA A 7 30.63 -52.17 26.44
N VAL A 8 29.88 -52.43 25.36
CA VAL A 8 30.25 -52.11 23.98
C VAL A 8 29.75 -50.71 23.67
N LEU A 9 30.65 -49.74 23.55
CA LEU A 9 30.38 -48.38 23.09
C LEU A 9 30.34 -48.39 21.56
N LEU A 10 29.14 -48.33 20.97
CA LEU A 10 28.95 -48.02 19.57
C LEU A 10 29.01 -46.50 19.38
N SER A 11 30.15 -46.02 18.94
CA SER A 11 30.31 -44.64 18.45
C SER A 11 29.67 -44.52 17.07
N GLY A 12 28.43 -44.04 17.01
CA GLY A 12 27.78 -43.68 15.77
C GLY A 12 28.31 -42.32 15.24
N LEU A 13 29.09 -42.36 14.17
CA LEU A 13 29.42 -41.16 13.39
C LEU A 13 28.17 -40.65 12.67
N LEU A 14 27.56 -39.58 13.19
CA LEU A 14 26.56 -38.80 12.49
C LEU A 14 27.28 -37.90 11.49
N VAL A 15 27.35 -38.32 10.24
CA VAL A 15 27.75 -37.45 9.12
C VAL A 15 26.59 -36.53 8.85
N ALA A 16 26.64 -35.32 9.40
CA ALA A 16 25.72 -34.23 9.05
C ALA A 16 26.02 -33.76 7.61
N CYS A 17 25.19 -34.19 6.66
CA CYS A 17 25.17 -33.59 5.34
C CYS A 17 24.72 -32.12 5.45
N VAL A 18 25.66 -31.20 5.48
CA VAL A 18 25.40 -29.78 5.33
C VAL A 18 24.97 -29.56 3.89
N GLN A 19 23.66 -29.50 3.64
CA GLN A 19 23.12 -29.07 2.36
C GLN A 19 23.40 -27.57 2.20
N ALA A 20 24.15 -27.20 1.16
CA ALA A 20 24.33 -25.81 0.79
C ALA A 20 22.98 -25.17 0.49
N PRO A 21 22.74 -23.92 0.93
CA PRO A 21 21.48 -23.23 0.62
C PRO A 21 21.34 -23.13 -0.90
N PRO A 22 20.10 -23.29 -1.42
CA PRO A 22 19.85 -23.16 -2.86
C PRO A 22 20.25 -21.75 -3.31
N PRO A 23 20.76 -21.60 -4.53
CA PRO A 23 21.09 -20.29 -5.08
C PRO A 23 19.84 -19.39 -5.10
N PRO A 24 20.01 -18.08 -4.85
CA PRO A 24 18.88 -17.15 -4.89
C PRO A 24 18.20 -17.24 -6.25
N ALA A 25 16.88 -17.31 -6.25
CA ALA A 25 16.08 -17.31 -7.46
C ALA A 25 16.42 -16.07 -8.31
N PRO A 26 16.54 -16.19 -9.63
CA PRO A 26 16.76 -15.02 -10.49
C PRO A 26 15.61 -14.02 -10.26
N PRO A 27 15.92 -12.70 -10.27
CA PRO A 27 14.88 -11.69 -10.13
C PRO A 27 13.81 -11.93 -11.20
N PRO A 28 12.52 -11.76 -10.87
CA PRO A 28 11.46 -11.91 -11.87
C PRO A 28 11.77 -11.00 -13.04
N ALA A 29 11.79 -11.58 -14.25
CA ALA A 29 11.96 -10.81 -15.47
C ALA A 29 10.97 -9.65 -15.44
N ALA A 30 11.48 -8.43 -15.67
CA ALA A 30 10.65 -7.23 -15.71
C ALA A 30 9.47 -7.53 -16.63
N ALA A 31 8.26 -7.57 -16.07
CA ALA A 31 7.06 -7.81 -16.85
C ALA A 31 7.01 -6.74 -17.94
N ALA A 32 6.76 -7.18 -19.18
CA ALA A 32 6.51 -6.25 -20.28
C ALA A 32 5.44 -5.23 -19.83
N PRO A 33 5.58 -3.93 -20.19
CA PRO A 33 4.60 -2.93 -19.82
C PRO A 33 3.21 -3.41 -20.26
N GLY A 34 2.37 -3.71 -19.29
CA GLY A 34 1.02 -4.19 -19.52
C GLY A 34 0.12 -3.07 -20.06
N PRO A 35 -1.12 -3.36 -20.40
CA PRO A 35 -2.09 -2.41 -20.96
C PRO A 35 -2.29 -1.14 -20.13
N LEU A 36 -1.91 -1.13 -18.87
CA LEU A 36 -1.87 0.07 -18.01
C LEU A 36 -0.88 1.13 -18.51
N ALA A 37 0.24 0.72 -19.14
CA ALA A 37 1.21 1.67 -19.70
C ALA A 37 0.68 2.36 -20.96
N GLU A 38 -0.28 1.76 -21.67
CA GLU A 38 -0.97 2.36 -22.80
C GLU A 38 -2.12 3.27 -22.36
N ALA A 39 -2.86 2.88 -21.33
CA ALA A 39 -3.95 3.69 -20.76
C ALA A 39 -3.48 5.02 -20.15
N VAL A 40 -2.23 5.08 -19.66
CA VAL A 40 -1.62 6.31 -19.11
C VAL A 40 -1.22 7.31 -20.21
N ARG A 41 -1.23 6.92 -21.48
CA ARG A 41 -0.88 7.82 -22.60
C ARG A 41 -2.02 8.72 -23.06
N GLU A 42 -3.22 8.48 -22.63
CA GLU A 42 -4.31 9.42 -22.89
C GLU A 42 -4.16 10.58 -21.90
N GLU A 43 -3.65 11.72 -22.40
CA GLU A 43 -3.51 12.95 -21.64
C GLU A 43 -4.90 13.39 -21.17
N ARG A 44 -5.25 13.02 -19.94
CA ARG A 44 -6.51 13.40 -19.33
C ARG A 44 -6.28 14.54 -18.37
N ILE A 45 -6.61 15.75 -18.82
CA ILE A 45 -6.58 16.95 -17.98
C ILE A 45 -7.78 16.90 -17.03
N VAL A 46 -7.53 16.81 -15.74
CA VAL A 46 -8.57 16.82 -14.71
C VAL A 46 -8.47 18.11 -13.90
N ASP A 47 -9.56 18.85 -13.80
CA ASP A 47 -9.63 19.97 -12.87
C ASP A 47 -9.76 19.46 -11.43
N ILE A 48 -8.65 19.55 -10.71
CA ILE A 48 -8.53 19.07 -9.33
C ILE A 48 -9.48 19.78 -8.36
N ARG A 49 -9.81 21.04 -8.65
CA ARG A 49 -10.70 21.84 -7.80
C ARG A 49 -12.17 21.60 -8.12
N GLY A 50 -12.47 21.32 -9.38
CA GLY A 50 -13.81 21.11 -9.89
C GLY A 50 -14.30 19.66 -9.83
N ALA A 51 -13.41 18.69 -9.58
CA ALA A 51 -13.82 17.29 -9.47
C ALA A 51 -14.82 17.11 -8.34
N GLY A 52 -16.01 16.58 -8.69
CA GLY A 52 -17.12 16.40 -7.74
C GLY A 52 -17.00 15.12 -6.90
N CYS A 53 -17.66 15.12 -5.76
CA CYS A 53 -17.80 13.96 -4.89
C CYS A 53 -18.43 12.76 -5.61
N GLU A 54 -19.40 13.00 -6.49
CA GLU A 54 -20.03 11.93 -7.27
C GLU A 54 -19.02 11.16 -8.13
N ALA A 55 -18.11 11.89 -8.82
CA ALA A 55 -17.04 11.26 -9.60
C ALA A 55 -16.08 10.46 -8.71
N PHE A 56 -15.74 10.96 -7.53
CA PHE A 56 -14.90 10.26 -6.55
C PHE A 56 -15.56 8.99 -6.02
N LEU A 57 -16.86 9.02 -5.75
CA LEU A 57 -17.64 7.86 -5.31
C LEU A 57 -17.70 6.77 -6.39
N GLY A 58 -17.71 7.17 -7.67
CA GLY A 58 -17.74 6.27 -8.82
C GLY A 58 -16.41 5.59 -9.16
N LEU A 59 -15.30 6.01 -8.54
CA LEU A 59 -13.99 5.38 -8.74
C LEU A 59 -13.98 3.97 -8.16
N ASP A 60 -13.23 3.07 -8.80
CA ASP A 60 -12.89 1.79 -8.18
C ASP A 60 -11.99 1.97 -6.95
N GLN A 61 -11.69 0.87 -6.25
CA GLN A 61 -10.96 0.94 -4.99
C GLN A 61 -9.53 1.46 -5.18
N ASP A 62 -8.84 1.03 -6.22
CA ASP A 62 -7.43 1.38 -6.46
C ASP A 62 -7.31 2.83 -6.89
N ASP A 63 -8.14 3.30 -7.82
CA ASP A 63 -8.20 4.68 -8.25
C ASP A 63 -8.61 5.61 -7.11
N ARG A 64 -9.49 5.15 -6.22
CA ARG A 64 -9.90 5.90 -5.03
C ARG A 64 -8.76 6.08 -4.04
N ILE A 65 -7.92 5.05 -3.85
CA ILE A 65 -6.71 5.14 -3.02
C ILE A 65 -5.74 6.15 -3.62
N MET A 66 -5.49 6.08 -4.92
CA MET A 66 -4.60 7.01 -5.62
C MET A 66 -5.11 8.46 -5.51
N ALA A 67 -6.41 8.68 -5.73
CA ALA A 67 -7.03 9.98 -5.57
C ALA A 67 -6.93 10.48 -4.13
N ALA A 68 -7.11 9.59 -3.13
CA ALA A 68 -6.98 9.96 -1.72
C ALA A 68 -5.55 10.43 -1.38
N MET A 69 -4.54 9.70 -1.83
CA MET A 69 -3.14 10.09 -1.64
C MET A 69 -2.85 11.45 -2.25
N PHE A 70 -3.34 11.68 -3.48
CA PHE A 70 -3.21 12.94 -4.17
C PHE A 70 -3.87 14.10 -3.38
N TYR A 71 -5.15 13.96 -2.99
CA TYR A 71 -5.86 15.02 -2.29
C TYR A 71 -5.31 15.28 -0.89
N VAL A 72 -4.81 14.28 -0.19
CA VAL A 72 -4.11 14.48 1.10
C VAL A 72 -2.85 15.30 0.90
N GLY A 73 -2.04 15.01 -0.13
CA GLY A 73 -0.87 15.79 -0.49
C GLY A 73 -1.22 17.23 -0.87
N TYR A 74 -2.26 17.40 -1.66
CA TYR A 74 -2.78 18.71 -2.04
C TYR A 74 -3.22 19.54 -0.82
N GLN A 75 -3.95 18.95 0.13
CA GLN A 75 -4.36 19.64 1.36
C GLN A 75 -3.16 19.95 2.26
N ALA A 76 -2.20 19.03 2.41
CA ALA A 76 -0.98 19.27 3.15
C ALA A 76 -0.25 20.52 2.62
N SER A 77 -0.08 20.62 1.32
CA SER A 77 0.53 21.79 0.66
C SER A 77 -0.26 23.07 0.94
N ARG A 78 -1.58 23.04 0.82
CA ARG A 78 -2.44 24.20 1.10
C ARG A 78 -2.35 24.68 2.56
N PHE A 79 -2.12 23.78 3.49
CA PHE A 79 -1.91 24.11 4.92
C PHE A 79 -0.44 24.38 5.26
N GLY A 80 0.44 24.55 4.27
CA GLY A 80 1.85 24.86 4.45
C GLY A 80 2.68 23.72 5.06
N SER A 81 2.16 22.49 5.07
CA SER A 81 2.88 21.32 5.55
C SER A 81 3.85 20.82 4.48
N ARG A 82 5.09 20.51 4.89
CA ARG A 82 6.10 19.86 4.04
C ARG A 82 6.14 18.35 4.22
N THR A 83 5.37 17.83 5.16
CA THR A 83 5.35 16.41 5.51
C THR A 83 3.93 15.89 5.56
N ILE A 84 3.76 14.62 5.21
CA ILE A 84 2.49 13.90 5.28
C ILE A 84 2.68 12.69 6.18
N ASN A 85 1.78 12.50 7.13
CA ASN A 85 1.72 11.25 7.87
C ASN A 85 0.94 10.22 7.05
N VAL A 86 1.68 9.33 6.39
CA VAL A 86 1.12 8.31 5.49
C VAL A 86 0.12 7.39 6.22
N GLY A 87 0.37 7.08 7.51
CA GLY A 87 -0.51 6.25 8.32
C GLY A 87 -1.89 6.87 8.57
N ARG A 88 -2.04 8.18 8.36
CA ARG A 88 -3.33 8.89 8.50
C ARG A 88 -4.13 8.98 7.21
N ILE A 89 -3.54 8.67 6.07
CA ILE A 89 -4.25 8.75 4.78
C ILE A 89 -5.55 7.93 4.79
N PRO A 90 -5.59 6.68 5.30
CA PRO A 90 -6.83 5.91 5.30
C PRO A 90 -7.96 6.52 6.15
N SER A 91 -7.62 7.16 7.28
CA SER A 91 -8.62 7.81 8.13
C SER A 91 -9.17 9.09 7.48
N ILE A 92 -8.30 9.90 6.89
CA ILE A 92 -8.69 11.11 6.15
C ILE A 92 -9.56 10.74 4.95
N ALA A 93 -9.18 9.71 4.19
CA ALA A 93 -9.95 9.23 3.05
C ALA A 93 -11.34 8.74 3.45
N ARG A 94 -11.46 8.05 4.59
CA ARG A 94 -12.74 7.59 5.13
C ARG A 94 -13.67 8.75 5.49
N LEU A 95 -13.12 9.80 6.14
CA LEU A 95 -13.88 11.01 6.47
C LEU A 95 -14.33 11.75 5.20
N ALA A 96 -13.45 11.84 4.20
CA ALA A 96 -13.80 12.44 2.91
C ALA A 96 -14.86 11.62 2.17
N LEU A 97 -14.79 10.30 2.21
CA LEU A 97 -15.78 9.40 1.62
C LEU A 97 -17.17 9.59 2.27
N SER A 98 -17.22 9.62 3.60
CA SER A 98 -18.47 9.88 4.32
C SER A 98 -19.04 11.24 3.95
N TYR A 99 -18.20 12.28 3.91
CA TYR A 99 -18.66 13.61 3.48
C TYR A 99 -19.24 13.58 2.06
N CYS A 100 -18.57 12.89 1.13
CA CYS A 100 -19.03 12.78 -0.24
C CYS A 100 -20.36 12.01 -0.38
N GLN A 101 -20.59 11.01 0.45
CA GLN A 101 -21.88 10.28 0.49
C GLN A 101 -23.03 11.20 0.89
N ASP A 102 -22.80 12.10 1.85
CA ASP A 102 -23.79 13.05 2.32
C ASP A 102 -23.94 14.26 1.38
N HIS A 103 -22.91 14.56 0.58
CA HIS A 103 -22.83 15.77 -0.25
C HIS A 103 -22.31 15.49 -1.66
N PRO A 104 -22.99 14.67 -2.49
CA PRO A 104 -22.47 14.21 -3.79
C PRO A 104 -22.18 15.35 -4.79
N GLY A 105 -22.93 16.45 -4.69
CA GLY A 105 -22.73 17.62 -5.55
C GLY A 105 -21.59 18.58 -5.15
N ARG A 106 -20.86 18.29 -4.04
CA ARG A 106 -19.77 19.15 -3.57
C ARG A 106 -18.43 18.74 -4.18
N PRO A 107 -17.46 19.69 -4.25
CA PRO A 107 -16.11 19.38 -4.72
C PRO A 107 -15.42 18.37 -3.77
N VAL A 108 -14.77 17.37 -4.33
CA VAL A 108 -14.00 16.38 -3.55
C VAL A 108 -12.85 17.02 -2.76
N ALA A 109 -12.27 18.09 -3.28
CA ALA A 109 -11.24 18.85 -2.58
C ALA A 109 -11.72 19.43 -1.23
N GLU A 110 -13.00 19.77 -1.12
CA GLU A 110 -13.63 20.23 0.13
C GLU A 110 -13.78 19.09 1.13
N ALA A 111 -14.22 17.91 0.66
CA ALA A 111 -14.32 16.71 1.47
C ALA A 111 -12.96 16.35 2.11
N PHE A 112 -11.89 16.36 1.31
CA PHE A 112 -10.55 16.13 1.82
C PHE A 112 -10.02 17.25 2.70
N ALA A 113 -10.39 18.51 2.47
CA ALA A 113 -10.05 19.61 3.37
C ALA A 113 -10.66 19.41 4.76
N GLN A 114 -11.90 18.95 4.82
CA GLN A 114 -12.57 18.65 6.08
C GLN A 114 -11.95 17.44 6.77
N GLY A 115 -11.75 16.33 6.07
CA GLY A 115 -11.09 15.14 6.60
C GLY A 115 -9.68 15.42 7.09
N TYR A 116 -8.92 16.25 6.38
CA TYR A 116 -7.57 16.64 6.77
C TYR A 116 -7.54 17.47 8.07
N ARG A 117 -8.50 18.38 8.26
CA ARG A 117 -8.60 19.17 9.50
C ARG A 117 -8.96 18.31 10.71
N GLN A 118 -9.85 17.33 10.54
CA GLN A 118 -10.28 16.43 11.60
C GLN A 118 -9.24 15.34 11.91
N GLY A 119 -8.43 14.97 10.93
CA GLY A 119 -7.41 13.93 11.05
C GLY A 119 -6.04 14.43 11.53
N ARG A 120 -5.90 15.67 11.95
CA ARG A 120 -4.64 16.25 12.48
C ARG A 120 -4.28 15.73 13.85
#